data_e1e4ca1d4ca4db5ea159ff39447da0cc
#
_entry.id   e1e4ca1d4ca4db5ea159ff39447da0cc
#
_cell.length_a   1.000
_cell.length_b   1.000
_cell.length_c   1.000
_cell.angle_alpha   90.00
_cell.angle_beta   90.00
_cell.angle_gamma   90.00
#
_symmetry.space_group_name_H-M   'P 1'
#
loop_
_entity.id
_entity.type
_entity.pdbx_description
1 polymer ?
#
loop_
_entity_poly.entity_id
_entity_poly.type
_entity_poly.pdbx_seq_one_letter_code
_entity_poly.pdbx_strand_id
1 'polypeptide(L)'
;ATLRDHGVDAVGAYFGNPSVHNYGMMTHQRNLFKYIRTRNRFSATSVDQLPHHLVSLWCFGHMLLQPIPDVDRTHYFLMLGANPLASNGSIWTVPDVRRRLKALQARGGKLVVIDPRRTETAEMASEHHFIKPGSDATFLLAMIHVLFRDALVDPGALKSYTDGLDEVEAAVSDLTPQWAAERTGIAAADIERIAHEMAAAEAGICYGRMGVSTQAYGALCQWAIQVINVATGNLDNPAGSLFSAPPMEQVANTS
;
A
#
# COMPACT_ATOMS: atom_id res chain seq x y z
N ALA A 1 -16.08 -28.54 -27.77
CA ALA A 1 -17.50 -28.35 -27.96
C ALA A 1 -17.86 -26.86 -27.85
N THR A 2 -17.91 -26.24 -26.66
CA THR A 2 -18.41 -24.88 -26.39
C THR A 2 -17.80 -23.80 -27.31
N LEU A 3 -16.47 -23.77 -27.47
CA LEU A 3 -15.78 -22.80 -28.33
C LEU A 3 -16.19 -22.93 -29.80
N ARG A 4 -16.39 -24.18 -30.27
CA ARG A 4 -16.78 -24.47 -31.66
C ARG A 4 -18.24 -24.12 -31.92
N ASP A 5 -19.12 -24.47 -31.00
CA ASP A 5 -20.57 -24.45 -31.19
C ASP A 5 -21.18 -23.07 -30.84
N HIS A 6 -20.52 -22.30 -29.95
CA HIS A 6 -21.03 -21.03 -29.40
C HIS A 6 -20.06 -19.84 -29.54
N GLY A 7 -18.88 -20.07 -30.13
CA GLY A 7 -17.84 -19.04 -30.29
C GLY A 7 -16.95 -18.82 -29.07
N VAL A 8 -15.91 -18.00 -29.28
CA VAL A 8 -14.83 -17.83 -28.27
C VAL A 8 -15.31 -17.12 -27.00
N ASP A 9 -16.21 -16.18 -27.10
CA ASP A 9 -16.72 -15.39 -25.97
C ASP A 9 -17.80 -16.14 -25.15
N ALA A 10 -18.17 -17.37 -25.54
CA ALA A 10 -19.00 -18.26 -24.71
C ALA A 10 -18.21 -18.89 -23.54
N VAL A 11 -16.89 -18.70 -23.51
CA VAL A 11 -16.02 -19.17 -22.42
C VAL A 11 -15.49 -17.96 -21.65
N GLY A 12 -15.71 -17.92 -20.34
CA GLY A 12 -15.11 -16.96 -19.44
C GLY A 12 -14.01 -17.59 -18.59
N ALA A 13 -13.04 -16.78 -18.17
CA ALA A 13 -12.00 -17.21 -17.23
C ALA A 13 -11.86 -16.19 -16.09
N TYR A 14 -11.88 -16.67 -14.86
CA TYR A 14 -11.62 -15.89 -13.65
C TYR A 14 -10.32 -16.35 -13.00
N PHE A 15 -9.43 -15.40 -12.71
CA PHE A 15 -8.14 -15.66 -12.08
C PHE A 15 -8.14 -15.15 -10.64
N GLY A 16 -7.81 -16.04 -9.73
CA GLY A 16 -7.61 -15.69 -8.34
C GLY A 16 -6.14 -15.32 -8.04
N ASN A 17 -5.91 -14.82 -6.84
CA ASN A 17 -4.59 -14.43 -6.35
C ASN A 17 -3.50 -15.52 -6.50
N PRO A 18 -3.76 -16.84 -6.31
CA PRO A 18 -2.76 -17.88 -6.51
C PRO A 18 -2.12 -17.89 -7.91
N SER A 19 -2.80 -17.37 -8.93
CA SER A 19 -2.27 -17.33 -10.30
C SER A 19 -1.01 -16.48 -10.44
N VAL A 20 -0.83 -15.45 -9.62
CA VAL A 20 0.36 -14.56 -9.62
C VAL A 20 1.46 -15.06 -8.68
N HIS A 21 1.18 -16.05 -7.84
CA HIS A 21 2.15 -16.68 -6.94
C HIS A 21 2.62 -18.06 -7.43
N ASN A 22 2.29 -18.42 -8.67
CA ASN A 22 2.65 -19.70 -9.27
C ASN A 22 3.38 -19.47 -10.60
N TYR A 23 4.67 -19.79 -10.65
CA TYR A 23 5.50 -19.61 -11.85
C TYR A 23 4.96 -20.35 -13.08
N GLY A 24 4.38 -21.55 -12.89
CA GLY A 24 3.76 -22.29 -13.98
C GLY A 24 2.58 -21.53 -14.59
N MET A 25 1.72 -20.96 -13.76
CA MET A 25 0.63 -20.12 -14.24
C MET A 25 1.14 -18.84 -14.91
N MET A 26 2.07 -18.13 -14.29
CA MET A 26 2.64 -16.89 -14.84
C MET A 26 3.25 -17.10 -16.22
N THR A 27 3.95 -18.21 -16.44
CA THR A 27 4.62 -18.51 -17.72
C THR A 27 3.71 -19.11 -18.77
N HIS A 28 2.69 -19.89 -18.39
CA HIS A 28 1.88 -20.68 -19.33
C HIS A 28 0.46 -20.15 -19.57
N GLN A 29 -0.14 -19.39 -18.62
CA GLN A 29 -1.50 -18.86 -18.80
C GLN A 29 -1.66 -18.02 -20.09
N ARG A 30 -0.61 -17.30 -20.51
CA ARG A 30 -0.64 -16.52 -21.74
C ARG A 30 -0.90 -17.39 -22.97
N ASN A 31 -0.33 -18.59 -23.01
CA ASN A 31 -0.50 -19.54 -24.10
C ASN A 31 -1.94 -20.09 -24.13
N LEU A 32 -2.52 -20.39 -22.96
CA LEU A 32 -3.91 -20.80 -22.84
C LEU A 32 -4.85 -19.73 -23.45
N PHE A 33 -4.61 -18.45 -23.14
CA PHE A 33 -5.44 -17.37 -23.68
C PHE A 33 -5.21 -17.07 -25.14
N LYS A 34 -4.02 -17.29 -25.67
CA LYS A 34 -3.77 -17.25 -27.11
C LYS A 34 -4.57 -18.33 -27.85
N TYR A 35 -4.81 -19.47 -27.21
CA TYR A 35 -5.61 -20.56 -27.75
C TYR A 35 -7.11 -20.28 -27.66
N ILE A 36 -7.63 -19.94 -26.46
CA ILE A 36 -9.07 -19.72 -26.22
C ILE A 36 -9.56 -18.44 -26.92
N ARG A 37 -8.75 -17.37 -26.93
CA ARG A 37 -9.04 -16.06 -27.55
C ARG A 37 -10.25 -15.31 -27.00
N THR A 38 -10.79 -15.74 -25.84
CA THR A 38 -11.92 -15.05 -25.20
C THR A 38 -11.53 -13.66 -24.71
N ARG A 39 -12.47 -12.72 -24.80
CA ARG A 39 -12.39 -11.40 -24.14
C ARG A 39 -12.89 -11.43 -22.69
N ASN A 40 -13.62 -12.47 -22.30
CA ASN A 40 -14.19 -12.63 -20.97
C ASN A 40 -13.13 -13.11 -19.98
N ARG A 41 -12.23 -12.19 -19.57
CA ARG A 41 -11.14 -12.43 -18.61
C ARG A 41 -11.36 -11.56 -17.40
N PHE A 42 -11.44 -12.17 -16.24
CA PHE A 42 -11.74 -11.51 -14.98
C PHE A 42 -10.71 -11.87 -13.93
N SER A 43 -10.43 -10.93 -13.04
CA SER A 43 -9.59 -11.14 -11.85
C SER A 43 -10.05 -10.24 -10.70
N ALA A 44 -9.58 -10.50 -9.50
CA ALA A 44 -9.83 -9.65 -8.34
C ALA A 44 -9.12 -8.29 -8.41
N THR A 45 -8.19 -8.09 -9.35
CA THR A 45 -7.33 -6.89 -9.43
C THR A 45 -8.11 -5.59 -9.39
N SER A 46 -9.24 -5.49 -10.11
CA SER A 46 -10.06 -4.27 -10.19
C SER A 46 -10.75 -3.89 -8.87
N VAL A 47 -10.98 -4.86 -7.97
CA VAL A 47 -11.63 -4.67 -6.67
C VAL A 47 -10.69 -4.92 -5.50
N ASP A 48 -9.38 -4.97 -5.74
CA ASP A 48 -8.37 -5.21 -4.72
C ASP A 48 -7.20 -4.23 -4.89
N GLN A 49 -6.35 -4.43 -5.90
CA GLN A 49 -5.05 -3.75 -5.99
C GLN A 49 -4.90 -2.78 -7.17
N LEU A 50 -5.94 -2.54 -7.97
CA LEU A 50 -5.87 -1.60 -9.08
C LEU A 50 -5.40 -0.19 -8.67
N PRO A 51 -5.80 0.37 -7.51
CA PRO A 51 -5.26 1.63 -7.01
C PRO A 51 -3.74 1.62 -6.81
N HIS A 52 -3.16 0.51 -6.33
CA HIS A 52 -1.70 0.38 -6.23
C HIS A 52 -1.03 0.41 -7.60
N HIS A 53 -1.55 -0.34 -8.58
CA HIS A 53 -1.02 -0.34 -9.95
C HIS A 53 -1.09 1.03 -10.59
N LEU A 54 -2.20 1.75 -10.40
CA LEU A 54 -2.42 3.07 -10.95
C LEU A 54 -1.45 4.10 -10.37
N VAL A 55 -1.30 4.10 -9.05
CA VAL A 55 -0.37 4.99 -8.35
C VAL A 55 1.09 4.65 -8.69
N SER A 56 1.44 3.37 -8.76
CA SER A 56 2.78 2.97 -9.20
C SER A 56 3.09 3.44 -10.62
N LEU A 57 2.11 3.36 -11.52
CA LEU A 57 2.27 3.89 -12.89
C LEU A 57 2.50 5.41 -12.88
N TRP A 58 1.74 6.17 -12.09
CA TRP A 58 1.85 7.64 -12.03
C TRP A 58 3.11 8.12 -11.32
N CYS A 59 3.49 7.49 -10.21
CA CYS A 59 4.62 7.93 -9.40
C CYS A 59 5.96 7.35 -9.87
N PHE A 60 5.95 6.12 -10.40
CA PHE A 60 7.19 5.36 -10.69
C PHE A 60 7.32 4.94 -12.15
N GLY A 61 6.36 5.31 -13.02
CA GLY A 61 6.40 5.03 -14.45
C GLY A 61 6.00 3.62 -14.86
N HIS A 62 5.76 2.69 -13.94
CA HIS A 62 5.32 1.34 -14.28
C HIS A 62 4.42 0.72 -13.20
N MET A 63 3.32 0.08 -13.61
CA MET A 63 2.30 -0.47 -12.72
C MET A 63 2.77 -1.60 -11.78
N LEU A 64 3.88 -2.25 -12.09
CA LEU A 64 4.46 -3.33 -11.27
C LEU A 64 5.56 -2.86 -10.32
N LEU A 65 5.97 -1.60 -10.36
CA LEU A 65 6.90 -1.00 -9.41
C LEU A 65 6.15 -0.67 -8.10
N GLN A 66 5.82 -1.70 -7.33
CA GLN A 66 5.10 -1.57 -6.07
C GLN A 66 6.08 -1.73 -4.92
N PRO A 67 6.30 -0.67 -4.10
CA PRO A 67 7.15 -0.78 -2.93
C PRO A 67 6.55 -1.74 -1.90
N ILE A 68 7.39 -2.55 -1.29
CA ILE A 68 7.01 -3.53 -0.26
C ILE A 68 7.70 -3.24 1.07
N PRO A 69 7.02 -3.50 2.21
CA PRO A 69 7.54 -3.26 3.55
C PRO A 69 8.77 -4.10 3.90
N ASP A 70 9.84 -3.48 4.39
CA ASP A 70 10.99 -4.16 4.99
C ASP A 70 10.79 -4.36 6.50
N VAL A 71 9.88 -5.23 6.85
CA VAL A 71 9.46 -5.49 8.25
C VAL A 71 10.58 -6.01 9.14
N ASP A 72 11.61 -6.62 8.57
CA ASP A 72 12.69 -7.21 9.36
C ASP A 72 13.64 -6.17 9.96
N ARG A 73 13.64 -4.95 9.41
CA ARG A 73 14.55 -3.88 9.83
C ARG A 73 13.84 -2.62 10.34
N THR A 74 12.60 -2.36 9.93
CA THR A 74 11.87 -1.13 10.31
C THR A 74 11.68 -0.97 11.82
N HIS A 75 11.57 0.28 12.28
CA HIS A 75 11.31 0.64 13.67
C HIS A 75 9.91 1.19 13.90
N TYR A 76 9.26 1.69 12.86
CA TYR A 76 7.88 2.19 12.92
C TYR A 76 7.07 1.67 11.75
N PHE A 77 5.96 1.01 12.01
CA PHE A 77 5.10 0.46 10.97
C PHE A 77 3.68 0.97 11.14
N LEU A 78 3.29 1.95 10.33
CA LEU A 78 1.91 2.42 10.20
C LEU A 78 1.20 1.60 9.13
N MET A 79 0.18 0.85 9.55
CA MET A 79 -0.54 -0.09 8.70
C MET A 79 -2.02 0.28 8.62
N LEU A 80 -2.55 0.52 7.41
CA LEU A 80 -3.93 0.92 7.17
C LEU A 80 -4.69 -0.14 6.35
N GLY A 81 -5.85 -0.55 6.83
CA GLY A 81 -6.76 -1.44 6.10
C GLY A 81 -6.10 -2.74 5.62
N ALA A 82 -5.20 -3.29 6.43
CA ALA A 82 -4.41 -4.47 6.13
C ALA A 82 -4.45 -5.47 7.29
N ASN A 83 -4.66 -6.75 6.98
CA ASN A 83 -4.65 -7.83 7.96
C ASN A 83 -3.72 -8.96 7.52
N PRO A 84 -2.38 -8.75 7.56
CA PRO A 84 -1.41 -9.74 7.09
C PRO A 84 -1.46 -11.05 7.86
N LEU A 85 -1.94 -11.08 9.11
CA LEU A 85 -2.12 -12.35 9.84
C LEU A 85 -3.17 -13.27 9.21
N ALA A 86 -4.13 -12.72 8.45
CA ALA A 86 -5.09 -13.49 7.67
C ALA A 86 -4.64 -13.72 6.22
N SER A 87 -3.95 -12.74 5.60
CA SER A 87 -3.66 -12.73 4.16
C SER A 87 -2.21 -13.04 3.79
N ASN A 88 -1.33 -13.28 4.75
CA ASN A 88 0.14 -13.35 4.55
C ASN A 88 0.72 -12.10 3.83
N GLY A 89 0.06 -10.96 3.98
CA GLY A 89 0.47 -9.69 3.40
C GLY A 89 -0.01 -9.43 1.97
N SER A 90 -0.57 -10.41 1.28
CA SER A 90 -1.04 -10.28 -0.11
C SER A 90 0.09 -9.82 -1.05
N ILE A 91 0.10 -8.59 -1.61
CA ILE A 91 1.21 -8.08 -2.46
C ILE A 91 2.58 -8.25 -1.76
N TRP A 92 2.62 -7.99 -0.48
CA TRP A 92 3.83 -8.14 0.33
C TRP A 92 4.34 -9.59 0.39
N THR A 93 3.44 -10.59 0.39
CA THR A 93 3.77 -12.03 0.40
C THR A 93 4.85 -12.37 1.42
N VAL A 94 4.60 -12.03 2.67
CA VAL A 94 5.60 -12.15 3.75
C VAL A 94 5.46 -13.50 4.47
N PRO A 95 6.46 -14.38 4.38
CA PRO A 95 6.41 -15.65 5.10
C PRO A 95 6.57 -15.43 6.60
N ASP A 96 5.80 -16.21 7.40
CA ASP A 96 5.81 -16.15 8.87
C ASP A 96 5.64 -14.71 9.42
N VAL A 97 4.63 -14.01 8.90
CA VAL A 97 4.38 -12.61 9.23
C VAL A 97 4.20 -12.37 10.73
N ARG A 98 3.56 -13.31 11.43
CA ARG A 98 3.35 -13.21 12.89
C ARG A 98 4.68 -13.10 13.65
N ARG A 99 5.65 -13.95 13.32
CA ARG A 99 6.98 -13.91 13.97
C ARG A 99 7.72 -12.62 13.64
N ARG A 100 7.65 -12.15 12.39
CA ARG A 100 8.30 -10.91 11.96
C ARG A 100 7.72 -9.67 12.64
N LEU A 101 6.39 -9.57 12.77
CA LEU A 101 5.75 -8.48 13.51
C LEU A 101 6.08 -8.52 15.02
N LYS A 102 6.16 -9.73 15.61
CA LYS A 102 6.65 -9.87 17.00
C LYS A 102 8.12 -9.46 17.13
N ALA A 103 8.96 -9.80 16.15
CA ALA A 103 10.37 -9.40 16.15
C ALA A 103 10.53 -7.90 16.00
N LEU A 104 9.69 -7.21 15.22
CA LEU A 104 9.61 -5.74 15.17
C LEU A 104 9.40 -5.17 16.59
N GLN A 105 8.39 -5.65 17.31
CA GLN A 105 8.08 -5.16 18.65
C GLN A 105 9.17 -5.53 19.67
N ALA A 106 9.76 -6.73 19.57
CA ALA A 106 10.81 -7.19 20.46
C ALA A 106 12.11 -6.36 20.37
N ARG A 107 12.41 -5.76 19.20
CA ARG A 107 13.55 -4.83 19.04
C ARG A 107 13.20 -3.37 19.36
N GLY A 108 12.03 -3.12 20.00
CA GLY A 108 11.58 -1.78 20.38
C GLY A 108 10.82 -1.02 19.29
N GLY A 109 10.55 -1.66 18.16
CA GLY A 109 9.75 -1.05 17.09
C GLY A 109 8.27 -0.98 17.43
N LYS A 110 7.55 -0.05 16.79
CA LYS A 110 6.13 0.19 17.01
C LYS A 110 5.31 -0.21 15.79
N LEU A 111 4.26 -1.02 16.00
CA LEU A 111 3.24 -1.35 15.01
C LEU A 111 1.97 -0.59 15.35
N VAL A 112 1.58 0.38 14.50
CA VAL A 112 0.32 1.12 14.61
C VAL A 112 -0.62 0.64 13.52
N VAL A 113 -1.81 0.21 13.89
CA VAL A 113 -2.84 -0.27 12.95
C VAL A 113 -4.02 0.68 12.94
N ILE A 114 -4.40 1.12 11.75
CA ILE A 114 -5.61 1.90 11.49
C ILE A 114 -6.59 0.99 10.73
N ASP A 115 -7.67 0.60 11.38
CA ASP A 115 -8.65 -0.31 10.78
C ASP A 115 -10.02 -0.11 11.47
N PRO A 116 -11.14 -0.09 10.73
CA PRO A 116 -12.48 0.01 11.33
C PRO A 116 -12.86 -1.24 12.14
N ARG A 117 -12.12 -2.32 12.00
CA ARG A 117 -12.31 -3.59 12.72
C ARG A 117 -11.06 -3.92 13.55
N ARG A 118 -11.28 -4.44 14.74
CA ARG A 118 -10.20 -5.03 15.54
C ARG A 118 -9.83 -6.41 14.96
N THR A 119 -8.93 -6.39 13.99
CA THR A 119 -8.44 -7.58 13.30
C THR A 119 -7.40 -8.32 14.14
N GLU A 120 -7.03 -9.54 13.74
CA GLU A 120 -5.98 -10.31 14.39
C GLU A 120 -4.62 -9.56 14.38
N THR A 121 -4.38 -8.75 13.34
CA THR A 121 -3.21 -7.87 13.27
C THR A 121 -3.35 -6.69 14.22
N ALA A 122 -4.53 -6.09 14.31
CA ALA A 122 -4.81 -5.01 15.25
C ALA A 122 -4.72 -5.47 16.71
N GLU A 123 -5.12 -6.71 17.02
CA GLU A 123 -5.01 -7.28 18.37
C GLU A 123 -3.56 -7.44 18.84
N MET A 124 -2.63 -7.71 17.93
CA MET A 124 -1.22 -7.84 18.28
C MET A 124 -0.42 -6.54 18.08
N ALA A 125 -1.04 -5.49 17.55
CA ALA A 125 -0.39 -4.20 17.34
C ALA A 125 0.01 -3.53 18.66
N SER A 126 1.01 -2.67 18.60
CA SER A 126 1.37 -1.80 19.73
C SER A 126 0.26 -0.79 20.00
N GLU A 127 -0.46 -0.40 18.94
CA GLU A 127 -1.53 0.58 18.99
C GLU A 127 -2.54 0.32 17.87
N HIS A 128 -3.85 0.46 18.16
CA HIS A 128 -4.92 0.33 17.18
C HIS A 128 -5.89 1.50 17.28
N HIS A 129 -6.15 2.17 16.18
CA HIS A 129 -7.17 3.20 16.06
C HIS A 129 -8.31 2.74 15.16
N PHE A 130 -9.53 2.84 15.66
CA PHE A 130 -10.72 2.70 14.85
C PHE A 130 -10.87 3.91 13.94
N ILE A 131 -11.16 3.67 12.67
CA ILE A 131 -11.42 4.72 11.70
C ILE A 131 -12.82 4.55 11.11
N LYS A 132 -13.51 5.64 10.82
CA LYS A 132 -14.77 5.57 10.04
C LYS A 132 -14.46 5.05 8.64
N PRO A 133 -15.14 3.98 8.17
CA PRO A 133 -14.92 3.44 6.82
C PRO A 133 -15.03 4.52 5.75
N GLY A 134 -14.06 4.54 4.81
CA GLY A 134 -14.02 5.51 3.71
C GLY A 134 -13.39 6.86 4.05
N SER A 135 -12.85 7.05 5.25
CA SER A 135 -12.19 8.31 5.65
C SER A 135 -10.66 8.23 5.73
N ASP A 136 -10.07 7.16 5.23
CA ASP A 136 -8.61 6.95 5.26
C ASP A 136 -7.83 8.03 4.50
N ALA A 137 -8.35 8.49 3.36
CA ALA A 137 -7.75 9.60 2.63
C ALA A 137 -7.67 10.87 3.50
N THR A 138 -8.71 11.15 4.28
CA THR A 138 -8.77 12.30 5.19
C THR A 138 -7.68 12.20 6.27
N PHE A 139 -7.50 11.02 6.86
CA PHE A 139 -6.45 10.74 7.84
C PHE A 139 -5.06 10.94 7.25
N LEU A 140 -4.79 10.33 6.09
CA LEU A 140 -3.49 10.40 5.42
C LEU A 140 -3.14 11.82 4.98
N LEU A 141 -4.09 12.57 4.42
CA LEU A 141 -3.86 13.96 4.00
C LEU A 141 -3.58 14.88 5.20
N ALA A 142 -4.25 14.65 6.35
CA ALA A 142 -3.96 15.40 7.56
C ALA A 142 -2.57 15.05 8.15
N MET A 143 -2.12 13.80 8.03
CA MET A 143 -0.75 13.46 8.37
C MET A 143 0.26 14.21 7.49
N ILE A 144 0.02 14.25 6.17
CA ILE A 144 0.88 14.99 5.23
C ILE A 144 0.89 16.49 5.59
N HIS A 145 -0.28 17.08 5.92
CA HIS A 145 -0.35 18.45 6.42
C HIS A 145 0.58 18.68 7.63
N VAL A 146 0.55 17.78 8.62
CA VAL A 146 1.43 17.89 9.80
C VAL A 146 2.91 17.81 9.41
N LEU A 147 3.29 16.92 8.51
CA LEU A 147 4.68 16.79 8.05
C LEU A 147 5.20 18.10 7.45
N PHE A 148 4.41 18.78 6.63
CA PHE A 148 4.80 20.09 6.07
C PHE A 148 4.73 21.23 7.09
N ARG A 149 3.61 21.35 7.83
CA ARG A 149 3.40 22.40 8.84
C ARG A 149 4.54 22.46 9.86
N ASP A 150 5.02 21.31 10.30
CA ASP A 150 6.03 21.20 11.36
C ASP A 150 7.45 20.99 10.82
N ALA A 151 7.65 21.21 9.50
CA ALA A 151 8.94 21.10 8.79
C ALA A 151 9.63 19.74 9.02
N LEU A 152 8.84 18.65 8.99
CA LEU A 152 9.31 17.27 9.17
C LEU A 152 9.60 16.55 7.83
N VAL A 153 9.47 17.26 6.71
CA VAL A 153 9.69 16.70 5.37
C VAL A 153 11.19 16.61 5.09
N ASP A 154 11.70 15.42 4.99
CA ASP A 154 13.06 15.12 4.54
C ASP A 154 13.08 13.88 3.62
N PRO A 155 13.01 14.07 2.29
CA PRO A 155 13.07 12.98 1.32
C PRO A 155 14.44 12.31 1.23
N GLY A 156 15.46 12.80 1.94
CA GLY A 156 16.80 12.24 1.93
C GLY A 156 17.39 12.17 0.50
N ALA A 157 17.86 10.99 0.11
CA ALA A 157 18.45 10.76 -1.21
C ALA A 157 17.48 10.94 -2.38
N LEU A 158 16.16 10.88 -2.12
CA LEU A 158 15.14 11.04 -3.16
C LEU A 158 14.87 12.50 -3.52
N LYS A 159 15.39 13.46 -2.77
CA LYS A 159 15.15 14.91 -3.00
C LYS A 159 15.40 15.35 -4.44
N SER A 160 16.43 14.81 -5.08
CA SER A 160 16.80 15.15 -6.47
C SER A 160 15.99 14.39 -7.53
N TYR A 161 15.16 13.43 -7.12
CA TYR A 161 14.35 12.57 -8.00
C TYR A 161 12.86 12.75 -7.77
N THR A 162 12.45 13.64 -6.87
CA THR A 162 11.06 13.86 -6.50
C THR A 162 10.64 15.25 -6.92
N ASP A 163 9.58 15.32 -7.72
CA ASP A 163 8.91 16.56 -8.11
C ASP A 163 7.54 16.67 -7.43
N GLY A 164 7.02 17.89 -7.29
CA GLY A 164 5.64 18.14 -6.88
C GLY A 164 5.41 18.21 -5.37
N LEU A 165 6.44 18.24 -4.53
CA LEU A 165 6.25 18.35 -3.07
C LEU A 165 5.67 19.71 -2.67
N ASP A 166 6.03 20.79 -3.36
CA ASP A 166 5.49 22.14 -3.10
C ASP A 166 3.98 22.20 -3.44
N GLU A 167 3.56 21.54 -4.51
CA GLU A 167 2.16 21.40 -4.89
C GLU A 167 1.38 20.56 -3.88
N VAL A 168 2.00 19.52 -3.32
CA VAL A 168 1.41 18.72 -2.23
C VAL A 168 1.21 19.58 -0.98
N GLU A 169 2.23 20.34 -0.57
CA GLU A 169 2.15 21.26 0.56
C GLU A 169 0.97 22.24 0.41
N ALA A 170 0.90 22.89 -0.76
CA ALA A 170 -0.20 23.80 -1.07
C ALA A 170 -1.58 23.11 -1.01
N ALA A 171 -1.67 21.90 -1.56
CA ALA A 171 -2.93 21.14 -1.61
C ALA A 171 -3.43 20.67 -0.26
N VAL A 172 -2.54 20.46 0.73
CA VAL A 172 -2.92 19.98 2.06
C VAL A 172 -2.97 21.08 3.12
N SER A 173 -2.70 22.33 2.75
CA SER A 173 -2.54 23.48 3.68
C SER A 173 -3.71 23.65 4.68
N ASP A 174 -4.94 23.39 4.24
CA ASP A 174 -6.17 23.52 5.05
C ASP A 174 -6.67 22.18 5.64
N LEU A 175 -6.00 21.06 5.36
CA LEU A 175 -6.44 19.73 5.76
C LEU A 175 -5.90 19.35 7.15
N THR A 176 -6.30 20.13 8.14
CA THR A 176 -5.76 20.05 9.51
C THR A 176 -6.16 18.77 10.24
N PRO A 177 -5.40 18.34 11.28
CA PRO A 177 -5.80 17.22 12.14
C PRO A 177 -7.17 17.40 12.78
N GLN A 178 -7.58 18.63 13.11
CA GLN A 178 -8.90 18.94 13.66
C GLN A 178 -10.01 18.67 12.64
N TRP A 179 -9.82 19.12 11.39
CA TRP A 179 -10.72 18.82 10.28
C TRP A 179 -10.84 17.31 10.03
N ALA A 180 -9.72 16.57 10.16
CA ALA A 180 -9.69 15.13 9.96
C ALA A 180 -10.35 14.37 11.13
N ALA A 181 -10.17 14.80 12.37
CA ALA A 181 -10.73 14.15 13.55
C ALA A 181 -12.26 14.03 13.50
N GLU A 182 -12.94 15.09 13.07
CA GLU A 182 -14.41 15.10 12.92
C GLU A 182 -14.90 14.04 11.90
N ARG A 183 -14.10 13.77 10.89
CA ARG A 183 -14.43 12.90 9.75
C ARG A 183 -14.01 11.46 9.97
N THR A 184 -12.86 11.25 10.58
CA THR A 184 -12.26 9.93 10.78
C THR A 184 -12.68 9.27 12.09
N GLY A 185 -12.98 10.08 13.12
CA GLY A 185 -13.19 9.62 14.48
C GLY A 185 -11.89 9.37 15.26
N ILE A 186 -10.72 9.63 14.65
CA ILE A 186 -9.41 9.59 15.33
C ILE A 186 -9.14 10.98 15.89
N ALA A 187 -8.72 11.07 17.15
CA ALA A 187 -8.44 12.37 17.78
C ALA A 187 -7.33 13.13 17.04
N ALA A 188 -7.47 14.45 16.92
CA ALA A 188 -6.47 15.30 16.27
C ALA A 188 -5.07 15.12 16.86
N ALA A 189 -4.97 15.03 18.18
CA ALA A 189 -3.71 14.79 18.88
C ALA A 189 -3.05 13.45 18.51
N ASP A 190 -3.85 12.40 18.21
CA ASP A 190 -3.31 11.12 17.75
C ASP A 190 -2.82 11.21 16.31
N ILE A 191 -3.51 11.93 15.43
CA ILE A 191 -3.06 12.18 14.06
C ILE A 191 -1.72 12.90 14.06
N GLU A 192 -1.59 13.98 14.84
CA GLU A 192 -0.35 14.73 15.02
C GLU A 192 0.77 13.84 15.56
N ARG A 193 0.51 13.13 16.65
CA ARG A 193 1.48 12.23 17.29
C ARG A 193 1.97 11.14 16.31
N ILE A 194 1.08 10.49 15.58
CA ILE A 194 1.43 9.45 14.60
C ILE A 194 2.32 10.02 13.48
N ALA A 195 2.02 11.23 12.99
CA ALA A 195 2.84 11.89 11.98
C ALA A 195 4.25 12.21 12.50
N HIS A 196 4.34 12.74 13.72
CA HIS A 196 5.62 13.01 14.38
C HIS A 196 6.43 11.74 14.67
N GLU A 197 5.78 10.69 15.20
CA GLU A 197 6.44 9.39 15.45
C GLU A 197 6.97 8.76 14.15
N MET A 198 6.21 8.85 13.05
CA MET A 198 6.63 8.36 11.75
C MET A 198 7.85 9.10 11.21
N ALA A 199 7.87 10.44 11.34
CA ALA A 199 8.98 11.27 10.90
C ALA A 199 10.23 11.14 11.79
N ALA A 200 10.04 10.92 13.09
CA ALA A 200 11.14 10.80 14.05
C ALA A 200 11.75 9.38 14.11
N ALA A 201 11.09 8.39 13.51
CA ALA A 201 11.60 7.03 13.50
C ALA A 201 12.89 6.94 12.68
N GLU A 202 13.88 6.17 13.17
CA GLU A 202 15.11 5.87 12.42
C GLU A 202 14.81 5.29 11.03
N ALA A 203 13.76 4.47 10.95
CA ALA A 203 13.16 4.00 9.71
C ALA A 203 11.69 3.66 9.95
N GLY A 204 10.83 4.08 9.03
CA GLY A 204 9.40 3.86 9.13
C GLY A 204 8.78 3.33 7.84
N ILE A 205 7.59 2.79 7.95
CA ILE A 205 6.80 2.31 6.82
C ILE A 205 5.37 2.81 7.00
N CYS A 206 4.85 3.52 6.01
CA CYS A 206 3.43 3.69 5.82
C CYS A 206 2.96 2.71 4.75
N TYR A 207 1.99 1.86 5.08
CA TYR A 207 1.52 0.79 4.20
C TYR A 207 0.01 0.61 4.29
N GLY A 208 -0.64 0.50 3.15
CA GLY A 208 -2.07 0.25 3.06
C GLY A 208 -2.39 -0.89 2.09
N ARG A 209 -3.45 -1.65 2.41
CA ARG A 209 -3.89 -2.75 1.56
C ARG A 209 -5.34 -2.58 1.13
N MET A 210 -6.01 -3.69 0.90
CA MET A 210 -7.34 -3.76 0.32
C MET A 210 -8.35 -2.82 1.02
N GLY A 211 -8.29 -2.69 2.35
CA GLY A 211 -9.21 -1.83 3.11
C GLY A 211 -9.15 -0.36 2.71
N VAL A 212 -7.97 0.15 2.33
CA VAL A 212 -7.83 1.53 1.83
C VAL A 212 -7.99 1.63 0.32
N SER A 213 -7.81 0.53 -0.43
CA SER A 213 -7.90 0.54 -1.89
C SER A 213 -9.35 0.41 -2.39
N THR A 214 -10.19 -0.37 -1.71
CA THR A 214 -11.54 -0.72 -2.17
C THR A 214 -12.61 0.27 -1.73
N GLN A 215 -12.27 1.54 -1.67
CA GLN A 215 -13.16 2.64 -1.32
C GLN A 215 -13.11 3.76 -2.38
N ALA A 216 -14.00 4.75 -2.28
CA ALA A 216 -14.15 5.80 -3.27
C ALA A 216 -12.84 6.55 -3.60
N TYR A 217 -12.00 6.77 -2.60
CA TYR A 217 -10.72 7.48 -2.72
C TYR A 217 -9.51 6.53 -2.64
N GLY A 218 -9.65 5.27 -3.04
CA GLY A 218 -8.59 4.27 -2.91
C GLY A 218 -7.26 4.65 -3.58
N ALA A 219 -7.31 5.24 -4.78
CA ALA A 219 -6.11 5.72 -5.46
C ALA A 219 -5.46 6.90 -4.70
N LEU A 220 -6.26 7.84 -4.18
CA LEU A 220 -5.75 8.93 -3.34
C LEU A 220 -5.10 8.40 -2.05
N CYS A 221 -5.69 7.39 -1.41
CA CYS A 221 -5.09 6.75 -0.25
C CYS A 221 -3.72 6.14 -0.58
N GLN A 222 -3.63 5.38 -1.67
CA GLN A 222 -2.37 4.75 -2.08
C GLN A 222 -1.30 5.78 -2.48
N TRP A 223 -1.72 6.87 -3.15
CA TRP A 223 -0.84 7.99 -3.45
C TRP A 223 -0.34 8.69 -2.17
N ALA A 224 -1.21 9.02 -1.24
CA ALA A 224 -0.85 9.65 0.03
C ALA A 224 0.12 8.79 0.86
N ILE A 225 -0.04 7.45 0.84
CA ILE A 225 0.91 6.52 1.45
C ILE A 225 2.30 6.67 0.84
N GLN A 226 2.41 6.76 -0.50
CA GLN A 226 3.70 6.98 -1.15
C GLN A 226 4.28 8.35 -0.82
N VAL A 227 3.45 9.39 -0.78
CA VAL A 227 3.88 10.75 -0.38
C VAL A 227 4.46 10.73 1.04
N ILE A 228 3.81 10.06 2.01
CA ILE A 228 4.34 9.93 3.38
C ILE A 228 5.69 9.22 3.37
N ASN A 229 5.82 8.08 2.66
CA ASN A 229 7.09 7.36 2.60
C ASN A 229 8.20 8.17 1.92
N VAL A 230 7.89 8.98 0.90
CA VAL A 230 8.85 9.91 0.27
C VAL A 230 9.21 11.03 1.24
N ALA A 231 8.20 11.71 1.79
CA ALA A 231 8.38 12.89 2.64
C ALA A 231 9.18 12.59 3.92
N THR A 232 9.17 11.33 4.38
CA THR A 232 9.92 10.87 5.56
C THR A 232 11.20 10.10 5.21
N GLY A 233 11.65 10.12 3.93
CA GLY A 233 12.88 9.45 3.48
C GLY A 233 12.84 7.92 3.53
N ASN A 234 11.66 7.33 3.61
CA ASN A 234 11.47 5.89 3.82
C ASN A 234 11.16 5.10 2.54
N LEU A 235 10.99 5.76 1.38
CA LEU A 235 10.83 5.08 0.11
C LEU A 235 12.20 4.69 -0.45
N ASP A 236 12.31 3.46 -0.96
CA ASP A 236 13.53 2.83 -1.52
C ASP A 236 14.75 2.93 -0.59
N ASN A 237 14.48 2.91 0.71
CA ASN A 237 15.48 2.94 1.76
C ASN A 237 15.43 1.65 2.58
N PRO A 238 16.56 1.01 2.91
CA PRO A 238 16.60 -0.12 3.85
C PRO A 238 15.82 0.19 5.14
N ALA A 239 15.04 -0.79 5.61
CA ALA A 239 14.08 -0.67 6.71
C ALA A 239 12.82 0.16 6.42
N GLY A 240 12.69 0.77 5.25
CA GLY A 240 11.49 1.43 4.75
C GLY A 240 10.70 0.56 3.76
N SER A 241 10.11 1.19 2.75
CA SER A 241 9.41 0.55 1.65
C SER A 241 10.34 0.41 0.45
N LEU A 242 10.64 -0.84 0.04
CA LEU A 242 11.65 -1.15 -0.96
C LEU A 242 11.03 -1.65 -2.28
N PHE A 243 11.62 -1.26 -3.40
CA PHE A 243 11.32 -1.93 -4.66
C PHE A 243 11.95 -3.32 -4.70
N SER A 244 11.18 -4.31 -5.11
CA SER A 244 11.69 -5.68 -5.27
C SER A 244 12.52 -5.80 -6.55
N ALA A 245 13.61 -6.57 -6.49
CA ALA A 245 14.35 -7.01 -7.66
C ALA A 245 13.93 -8.45 -8.02
N PRO A 246 12.94 -8.65 -8.89
CA PRO A 246 12.46 -9.98 -9.22
C PRO A 246 13.52 -10.74 -10.06
N PRO A 247 13.60 -12.08 -9.93
CA PRO A 247 14.56 -12.89 -10.68
C PRO A 247 14.30 -12.90 -12.19
N MET A 248 13.10 -12.52 -12.62
CA MET A 248 12.76 -12.24 -14.03
C MET A 248 12.32 -10.79 -14.13
N GLU A 249 13.02 -10.01 -14.91
CA GLU A 249 12.70 -8.62 -15.11
C GLU A 249 11.38 -8.48 -15.87
N GLN A 250 10.38 -7.92 -15.21
CA GLN A 250 9.06 -7.72 -15.80
C GLN A 250 8.91 -6.31 -16.39
N VAL A 251 9.61 -5.33 -15.84
CA VAL A 251 9.49 -3.92 -16.24
C VAL A 251 10.10 -3.67 -17.62
N ALA A 252 11.32 -4.14 -17.86
CA ALA A 252 12.03 -3.97 -19.15
C ALA A 252 11.36 -4.72 -20.34
N ASN A 253 10.51 -5.69 -20.06
CA ASN A 253 9.87 -6.53 -21.09
C ASN A 253 8.42 -6.15 -21.41
N THR A 254 7.89 -5.09 -20.82
CA THR A 254 6.49 -4.66 -20.96
C THR A 254 6.34 -3.23 -21.49
N SER A 255 7.46 -2.60 -21.86
CA SER A 255 7.48 -1.28 -22.54
C SER A 255 7.14 -1.38 -24.02
#